data_d0784770fbb90f4ce9d54954689c232e
#
_entry.id   d0784770fbb90f4ce9d54954689c232e
#
_cell.length_a   1.000
_cell.length_b   1.000
_cell.length_c   1.000
_cell.angle_alpha   90.00
_cell.angle_beta   90.00
_cell.angle_gamma   90.00
#
_symmetry.space_group_name_H-M   'P 1'
#
loop_
_entity.id
_entity.type
_entity.pdbx_description
1 polymer ?
#
loop_
_entity_poly.entity_id
_entity_poly.type
_entity_poly.pdbx_seq_one_letter_code
_entity_poly.pdbx_strand_id
1 'polypeptide(L)'
;MYEYTDKVLTYLNKRFIKAFKGLKSILKFDEINPIKKQVDSCYEECYKETRARYRDIARHYYKIAGGKDAEDVIDYLWIDKFLRSYDPVTKYVFVNEVDRKRARTFEALVSTKSSHEIDASVRLWAGQVKQWADNVTDQSTLLAYKNTGVTKVKWNTEKDDRRCRTCYEREGKIYNIDDIPPKPHIGCRCWLTPYRG
;
A
#
# COMPACT_ATOMS: atom_id res chain seq x y z
N MET A 1 13.58 7.06 -5.22
CA MET A 1 12.48 7.71 -4.47
C MET A 1 11.88 6.79 -3.40
N TYR A 2 11.64 5.52 -3.65
CA TYR A 2 10.90 4.61 -2.75
C TYR A 2 11.77 3.79 -1.76
N GLU A 3 13.02 4.16 -1.53
CA GLU A 3 13.96 3.38 -0.72
C GLU A 3 13.46 3.09 0.72
N TYR A 4 12.87 4.08 1.38
CA TYR A 4 12.29 3.87 2.71
C TYR A 4 11.08 2.94 2.66
N THR A 5 10.22 3.12 1.65
CA THR A 5 9.07 2.23 1.40
C THR A 5 9.52 0.79 1.22
N ASP A 6 10.55 0.53 0.43
CA ASP A 6 11.08 -0.82 0.19
C ASP A 6 11.64 -1.47 1.47
N LYS A 7 12.32 -0.70 2.33
CA LYS A 7 12.77 -1.17 3.65
C LYS A 7 11.59 -1.59 4.54
N VAL A 8 10.55 -0.76 4.59
CA VAL A 8 9.34 -1.06 5.36
C VAL A 8 8.61 -2.27 4.81
N LEU A 9 8.49 -2.40 3.50
CA LEU A 9 7.86 -3.56 2.84
C LEU A 9 8.61 -4.86 3.12
N THR A 10 9.94 -4.82 3.14
CA THR A 10 10.77 -5.97 3.52
C THR A 10 10.48 -6.42 4.96
N TYR A 11 10.37 -5.48 5.88
CA TYR A 11 9.98 -5.76 7.27
C TYR A 11 8.57 -6.37 7.35
N LEU A 12 7.58 -5.74 6.70
CA LEU A 12 6.20 -6.21 6.70
C LEU A 12 6.08 -7.62 6.14
N ASN A 13 6.79 -7.93 5.06
CA ASN A 13 6.76 -9.26 4.46
C ASN A 13 7.23 -10.35 5.44
N LYS A 14 8.29 -10.10 6.21
CA LYS A 14 8.74 -11.03 7.26
C LYS A 14 7.68 -11.23 8.34
N ARG A 15 6.99 -10.15 8.75
CA ARG A 15 5.89 -10.21 9.73
C ARG A 15 4.72 -11.02 9.21
N PHE A 16 4.30 -10.80 7.96
CA PHE A 16 3.20 -11.54 7.34
C PHE A 16 3.50 -13.03 7.23
N ILE A 17 4.70 -13.39 6.77
CA ILE A 17 5.12 -14.80 6.73
C ILE A 17 5.00 -15.45 8.11
N LYS A 18 5.44 -14.74 9.18
CA LYS A 18 5.33 -15.25 10.55
C LYS A 18 3.87 -15.42 10.99
N ALA A 19 3.03 -14.40 10.78
CA ALA A 19 1.60 -14.45 11.15
C ALA A 19 0.86 -15.58 10.41
N PHE A 20 1.02 -15.67 9.10
CA PHE A 20 0.36 -16.71 8.30
C PHE A 20 0.90 -18.12 8.54
N LYS A 21 2.19 -18.28 8.90
CA LYS A 21 2.72 -19.60 9.32
C LYS A 21 2.00 -20.14 10.55
N GLY A 22 1.50 -19.29 11.45
CA GLY A 22 0.66 -19.66 12.57
C GLY A 22 -0.62 -20.40 12.17
N LEU A 23 -1.14 -20.11 10.96
CA LEU A 23 -2.33 -20.80 10.43
C LEU A 23 -2.06 -22.28 10.08
N LYS A 24 -0.81 -22.73 9.96
CA LYS A 24 -0.50 -24.15 9.68
C LYS A 24 -0.97 -25.08 10.81
N SER A 25 -0.98 -24.61 12.05
CA SER A 25 -1.44 -25.40 13.19
C SER A 25 -2.93 -25.70 13.16
N ILE A 26 -3.73 -24.84 12.49
CA ILE A 26 -5.18 -24.99 12.43
C ILE A 26 -5.65 -25.96 11.34
N LEU A 27 -4.78 -26.39 10.43
CA LEU A 27 -5.12 -27.37 9.41
C LEU A 27 -5.47 -28.75 10.01
N LYS A 28 -5.17 -28.97 11.29
CA LYS A 28 -5.49 -30.17 12.03
C LYS A 28 -6.91 -30.17 12.61
N PHE A 29 -7.58 -29.02 12.65
CA PHE A 29 -8.92 -28.91 13.20
C PHE A 29 -9.96 -29.28 12.15
N ASP A 30 -10.97 -30.02 12.58
CA ASP A 30 -12.15 -30.33 11.77
C ASP A 30 -13.26 -29.31 11.98
N GLU A 31 -13.21 -28.56 13.06
CA GLU A 31 -14.20 -27.57 13.40
C GLU A 31 -13.95 -26.24 12.65
N ILE A 32 -15.01 -25.66 12.10
CA ILE A 32 -14.96 -24.44 11.30
C ILE A 32 -14.66 -23.19 12.15
N ASN A 33 -15.25 -23.12 13.36
CA ASN A 33 -15.14 -21.92 14.22
C ASN A 33 -13.70 -21.59 14.64
N PRO A 34 -12.86 -22.56 15.09
CA PRO A 34 -11.45 -22.30 15.37
C PRO A 34 -10.69 -21.78 14.15
N ILE A 35 -10.95 -22.35 12.96
CA ILE A 35 -10.32 -21.93 11.71
C ILE A 35 -10.67 -20.46 11.42
N LYS A 36 -11.98 -20.13 11.49
CA LYS A 36 -12.46 -18.77 11.27
C LYS A 36 -11.79 -17.78 12.21
N LYS A 37 -11.79 -18.05 13.51
CA LYS A 37 -11.20 -17.19 14.53
C LYS A 37 -9.71 -16.92 14.28
N GLN A 38 -8.95 -17.95 13.91
CA GLN A 38 -7.51 -17.81 13.65
C GLN A 38 -7.24 -17.01 12.35
N VAL A 39 -8.02 -17.22 11.29
CA VAL A 39 -7.92 -16.43 10.05
C VAL A 39 -8.24 -14.97 10.33
N ASP A 40 -9.34 -14.69 11.04
CA ASP A 40 -9.73 -13.33 11.40
C ASP A 40 -8.62 -12.64 12.22
N SER A 41 -8.08 -13.30 13.24
CA SER A 41 -6.99 -12.77 14.07
C SER A 41 -5.71 -12.50 13.25
N CYS A 42 -5.35 -13.40 12.33
CA CYS A 42 -4.18 -13.24 11.46
C CYS A 42 -4.32 -12.02 10.56
N TYR A 43 -5.48 -11.84 9.92
CA TYR A 43 -5.74 -10.69 9.05
C TYR A 43 -5.82 -9.38 9.82
N GLU A 44 -6.39 -9.38 11.02
CA GLU A 44 -6.43 -8.21 11.90
C GLU A 44 -5.02 -7.77 12.34
N GLU A 45 -4.17 -8.71 12.76
CA GLU A 45 -2.76 -8.43 13.08
C GLU A 45 -2.02 -7.83 11.88
N CYS A 46 -2.14 -8.46 10.71
CA CYS A 46 -1.51 -7.99 9.48
C CYS A 46 -2.01 -6.61 9.05
N TYR A 47 -3.32 -6.35 9.17
CA TYR A 47 -3.91 -5.05 8.86
C TYR A 47 -3.42 -3.96 9.82
N LYS A 48 -3.43 -4.24 11.13
CA LYS A 48 -2.94 -3.32 12.16
C LYS A 48 -1.48 -2.93 11.92
N GLU A 49 -0.63 -3.91 11.64
CA GLU A 49 0.78 -3.66 11.35
C GLU A 49 0.97 -2.86 10.05
N THR A 50 0.24 -3.21 8.99
CA THR A 50 0.26 -2.48 7.70
C THR A 50 -0.14 -1.02 7.90
N ARG A 51 -1.22 -0.77 8.62
CA ARG A 51 -1.73 0.57 8.92
C ARG A 51 -0.69 1.41 9.67
N ALA A 52 -0.02 0.82 10.68
CA ALA A 52 1.04 1.50 11.42
C ALA A 52 2.24 1.85 10.51
N ARG A 53 2.69 0.90 9.67
CA ARG A 53 3.81 1.13 8.77
C ARG A 53 3.48 2.13 7.65
N TYR A 54 2.25 2.14 7.15
CA TYR A 54 1.82 3.16 6.19
C TYR A 54 1.86 4.56 6.79
N ARG A 55 1.50 4.73 8.07
CA ARG A 55 1.67 6.00 8.77
C ARG A 55 3.15 6.41 8.82
N ASP A 56 4.06 5.49 9.12
CA ASP A 56 5.49 5.77 9.15
C ASP A 56 6.01 6.17 7.76
N ILE A 57 5.60 5.47 6.69
CA ILE A 57 5.90 5.82 5.30
C ILE A 57 5.39 7.23 4.99
N ALA A 58 4.13 7.49 5.28
CA ALA A 58 3.52 8.79 4.98
C ALA A 58 4.22 9.95 5.70
N ARG A 59 4.52 9.80 7.00
CA ARG A 59 5.26 10.80 7.77
C ARG A 59 6.66 11.05 7.22
N HIS A 60 7.36 9.98 6.86
CA HIS A 60 8.69 10.07 6.27
C HIS A 60 8.68 10.91 4.99
N TYR A 61 7.81 10.55 4.03
CA TYR A 61 7.77 11.25 2.75
C TYR A 61 7.15 12.66 2.84
N TYR A 62 6.21 12.87 3.75
CA TYR A 62 5.70 14.19 4.06
C TYR A 62 6.82 15.13 4.56
N LYS A 63 7.67 14.66 5.49
CA LYS A 63 8.82 15.42 6.01
C LYS A 63 9.85 15.74 4.94
N ILE A 64 10.30 14.75 4.17
CA ILE A 64 11.33 14.98 3.13
C ILE A 64 10.82 15.86 1.98
N ALA A 65 9.53 15.91 1.77
CA ALA A 65 8.90 16.83 0.82
C ALA A 65 8.73 18.26 1.36
N GLY A 66 9.21 18.55 2.57
CA GLY A 66 9.18 19.87 3.20
C GLY A 66 7.97 20.13 4.10
N GLY A 67 7.11 19.13 4.33
CA GLY A 67 5.95 19.28 5.24
C GLY A 67 6.38 19.41 6.70
N LYS A 68 5.72 20.32 7.43
CA LYS A 68 5.89 20.54 8.86
C LYS A 68 4.82 19.77 9.64
N ASP A 69 5.06 19.54 10.93
CA ASP A 69 4.09 18.93 11.86
C ASP A 69 3.52 17.61 11.36
N ALA A 70 4.41 16.75 10.81
CA ALA A 70 4.02 15.48 10.18
C ALA A 70 3.28 14.54 11.13
N GLU A 71 3.54 14.62 12.43
CA GLU A 71 2.88 13.82 13.46
C GLU A 71 1.40 14.18 13.60
N ASP A 72 1.06 15.45 13.45
CA ASP A 72 -0.30 15.97 13.57
C ASP A 72 -1.07 15.84 12.25
N VAL A 73 -0.39 16.10 11.12
CA VAL A 73 -1.02 16.04 9.79
C VAL A 73 -1.23 14.59 9.32
N ILE A 74 -0.27 13.72 9.58
CA ILE A 74 -0.31 12.29 9.20
C ILE A 74 -0.55 11.45 10.45
N ASP A 75 -1.74 11.49 10.96
CA ASP A 75 -2.23 10.66 12.05
C ASP A 75 -2.91 9.37 11.56
N TYR A 76 -3.53 8.62 12.46
CA TYR A 76 -4.30 7.43 12.08
C TYR A 76 -5.61 7.77 11.37
N LEU A 77 -6.19 8.94 11.61
CA LEU A 77 -7.41 9.37 10.92
C LEU A 77 -7.14 9.61 9.43
N TRP A 78 -6.01 10.24 9.11
CA TRP A 78 -5.56 10.42 7.74
C TRP A 78 -5.37 9.08 7.03
N ILE A 79 -4.65 8.13 7.68
CA ILE A 79 -4.43 6.79 7.13
C ILE A 79 -5.76 6.04 6.93
N ASP A 80 -6.67 6.08 7.90
CA ASP A 80 -7.95 5.40 7.79
C ASP A 80 -8.81 5.96 6.66
N LYS A 81 -8.83 7.29 6.53
CA LYS A 81 -9.51 7.95 5.40
C LYS A 81 -8.91 7.52 4.07
N PHE A 82 -7.57 7.48 3.97
CA PHE A 82 -6.86 7.03 2.79
C PHE A 82 -7.20 5.57 2.42
N LEU A 83 -7.12 4.64 3.38
CA LEU A 83 -7.39 3.22 3.16
C LEU A 83 -8.85 2.90 2.84
N ARG A 84 -9.78 3.81 3.16
CA ARG A 84 -11.21 3.74 2.82
C ARG A 84 -11.56 4.49 1.54
N SER A 85 -10.61 5.18 0.92
CA SER A 85 -10.83 5.88 -0.33
C SER A 85 -10.64 4.95 -1.53
N TYR A 86 -11.38 5.23 -2.61
CA TYR A 86 -11.20 4.54 -3.87
C TYR A 86 -9.85 4.95 -4.51
N ASP A 87 -9.08 3.97 -4.94
CA ASP A 87 -7.84 4.22 -5.68
C ASP A 87 -8.05 4.00 -7.18
N PRO A 88 -7.88 5.04 -8.02
CA PRO A 88 -8.10 4.94 -9.47
C PRO A 88 -7.10 4.04 -10.19
N VAL A 89 -5.95 3.74 -9.59
CA VAL A 89 -4.92 2.87 -10.19
C VAL A 89 -5.23 1.41 -9.96
N THR A 90 -5.49 1.04 -8.71
CA THR A 90 -5.86 -0.34 -8.33
C THR A 90 -7.33 -0.66 -8.60
N LYS A 91 -8.17 0.37 -8.71
CA LYS A 91 -9.63 0.31 -8.95
C LYS A 91 -10.43 -0.36 -7.84
N TYR A 92 -9.95 -0.26 -6.60
CA TYR A 92 -10.68 -0.74 -5.42
C TYR A 92 -10.36 0.10 -4.16
N VAL A 93 -11.06 -0.22 -3.09
CA VAL A 93 -10.83 0.33 -1.73
C VAL A 93 -10.02 -0.70 -0.94
N PHE A 94 -8.94 -0.27 -0.26
CA PHE A 94 -8.04 -1.20 0.44
C PHE A 94 -8.75 -2.08 1.46
N VAL A 95 -9.57 -1.50 2.32
CA VAL A 95 -10.26 -2.26 3.38
C VAL A 95 -11.19 -3.32 2.82
N ASN A 96 -11.88 -3.05 1.71
CA ASN A 96 -12.76 -4.01 1.06
C ASN A 96 -11.98 -5.21 0.50
N GLU A 97 -10.77 -4.95 -0.04
CA GLU A 97 -9.89 -6.03 -0.52
C GLU A 97 -9.33 -6.87 0.63
N VAL A 98 -9.06 -6.27 1.78
CA VAL A 98 -8.68 -7.01 2.98
C VAL A 98 -9.77 -8.01 3.36
N ASP A 99 -11.02 -7.56 3.44
CA ASP A 99 -12.17 -8.41 3.79
C ASP A 99 -12.38 -9.52 2.76
N ARG A 100 -12.30 -9.20 1.46
CA ARG A 100 -12.41 -10.18 0.39
C ARG A 100 -11.32 -11.26 0.46
N LYS A 101 -10.07 -10.86 0.69
CA LYS A 101 -8.95 -11.81 0.80
C LYS A 101 -9.06 -12.67 2.06
N ARG A 102 -9.51 -12.09 3.17
CA ARG A 102 -9.78 -12.83 4.43
C ARG A 102 -10.82 -13.92 4.21
N ALA A 103 -11.96 -13.58 3.61
CA ALA A 103 -13.02 -14.54 3.30
C ALA A 103 -12.50 -15.67 2.39
N ARG A 104 -11.79 -15.32 1.31
CA ARG A 104 -11.20 -16.31 0.39
C ARG A 104 -10.20 -17.25 1.07
N THR A 105 -9.34 -16.71 1.95
CA THR A 105 -8.39 -17.54 2.70
C THR A 105 -9.13 -18.53 3.62
N PHE A 106 -10.17 -18.06 4.31
CA PHE A 106 -10.99 -18.90 5.15
C PHE A 106 -11.64 -20.04 4.34
N GLU A 107 -12.32 -19.72 3.24
CA GLU A 107 -12.95 -20.70 2.36
C GLU A 107 -11.96 -21.74 1.82
N ALA A 108 -10.79 -21.28 1.36
CA ALA A 108 -9.74 -22.16 0.86
C ALA A 108 -9.22 -23.14 1.95
N LEU A 109 -8.99 -22.65 3.17
CA LEU A 109 -8.50 -23.48 4.28
C LEU A 109 -9.54 -24.49 4.75
N VAL A 110 -10.82 -24.13 4.75
CA VAL A 110 -11.91 -25.05 5.11
C VAL A 110 -12.05 -26.15 4.05
N SER A 111 -11.97 -25.78 2.76
CA SER A 111 -12.21 -26.72 1.66
C SER A 111 -11.03 -27.64 1.36
N THR A 112 -9.78 -27.14 1.41
CA THR A 112 -8.61 -27.89 0.95
C THR A 112 -7.73 -28.40 2.09
N LYS A 113 -7.78 -27.77 3.26
CA LYS A 113 -6.85 -27.98 4.39
C LYS A 113 -5.37 -27.99 3.97
N SER A 114 -5.03 -27.23 2.93
CA SER A 114 -3.70 -27.23 2.32
C SER A 114 -2.83 -26.08 2.83
N SER A 115 -1.59 -26.38 3.21
CA SER A 115 -0.59 -25.35 3.54
C SER A 115 -0.21 -24.47 2.34
N HIS A 116 -0.42 -24.95 1.11
CA HIS A 116 -0.21 -24.18 -0.11
C HIS A 116 -1.12 -22.93 -0.17
N GLU A 117 -2.36 -23.04 0.32
CA GLU A 117 -3.30 -21.91 0.39
C GLU A 117 -2.82 -20.81 1.34
N ILE A 118 -2.12 -21.19 2.43
CA ILE A 118 -1.49 -20.22 3.34
C ILE A 118 -0.40 -19.45 2.61
N ASP A 119 0.48 -20.11 1.89
CA ASP A 119 1.57 -19.47 1.16
C ASP A 119 1.04 -18.59 0.00
N ALA A 120 -0.03 -19.01 -0.67
CA ALA A 120 -0.73 -18.20 -1.67
C ALA A 120 -1.34 -16.94 -1.04
N SER A 121 -1.97 -17.05 0.13
CA SER A 121 -2.56 -15.93 0.86
C SER A 121 -1.51 -14.90 1.30
N VAL A 122 -0.33 -15.35 1.76
CA VAL A 122 0.81 -14.46 2.08
C VAL A 122 1.23 -13.64 0.85
N ARG A 123 1.43 -14.30 -0.30
CA ARG A 123 1.83 -13.62 -1.53
C ARG A 123 0.80 -12.58 -1.99
N LEU A 124 -0.48 -12.94 -1.94
CA LEU A 124 -1.57 -12.03 -2.30
C LEU A 124 -1.65 -10.83 -1.36
N TRP A 125 -1.46 -11.04 -0.06
CA TRP A 125 -1.42 -9.95 0.91
C TRP A 125 -0.22 -9.04 0.69
N ALA A 126 0.97 -9.58 0.57
CA ALA A 126 2.20 -8.82 0.34
C ALA A 126 2.13 -7.99 -0.96
N GLY A 127 1.58 -8.56 -2.03
CA GLY A 127 1.38 -7.86 -3.30
C GLY A 127 0.44 -6.67 -3.17
N GLN A 128 -0.68 -6.82 -2.46
CA GLN A 128 -1.62 -5.73 -2.19
C GLN A 128 -0.98 -4.62 -1.36
N VAL A 129 -0.29 -4.99 -0.28
CA VAL A 129 0.38 -4.02 0.60
C VAL A 129 1.45 -3.23 -0.16
N LYS A 130 2.21 -3.89 -1.05
CA LYS A 130 3.18 -3.19 -1.89
C LYS A 130 2.53 -2.14 -2.80
N GLN A 131 1.46 -2.50 -3.50
CA GLN A 131 0.74 -1.60 -4.40
C GLN A 131 0.27 -0.34 -3.70
N TRP A 132 -0.27 -0.49 -2.49
CA TRP A 132 -0.80 0.64 -1.72
C TRP A 132 0.29 1.45 -1.04
N ALA A 133 1.44 0.87 -0.70
CA ALA A 133 2.56 1.61 -0.12
C ALA A 133 3.09 2.70 -1.06
N ASP A 134 3.14 2.42 -2.37
CA ASP A 134 3.54 3.41 -3.37
C ASP A 134 2.55 4.58 -3.42
N ASN A 135 1.25 4.30 -3.33
CA ASN A 135 0.22 5.33 -3.28
C ASN A 135 0.28 6.17 -1.99
N VAL A 136 0.56 5.55 -0.84
CA VAL A 136 0.78 6.27 0.43
C VAL A 136 1.94 7.25 0.29
N THR A 137 3.04 6.80 -0.31
CA THR A 137 4.23 7.64 -0.58
C THR A 137 3.87 8.85 -1.45
N ASP A 138 3.19 8.61 -2.55
CA ASP A 138 2.82 9.68 -3.49
C ASP A 138 1.85 10.68 -2.86
N GLN A 139 0.79 10.21 -2.21
CA GLN A 139 -0.24 11.08 -1.63
C GLN A 139 0.30 11.91 -0.46
N SER A 140 1.16 11.34 0.38
CA SER A 140 1.79 12.10 1.46
C SER A 140 2.78 13.14 0.95
N THR A 141 3.52 12.84 -0.12
CA THR A 141 4.41 13.78 -0.79
C THR A 141 3.61 14.95 -1.40
N LEU A 142 2.52 14.66 -2.10
CA LEU A 142 1.64 15.68 -2.68
C LEU A 142 0.97 16.54 -1.60
N LEU A 143 0.58 15.94 -0.49
CA LEU A 143 0.02 16.69 0.63
C LEU A 143 1.05 17.69 1.20
N ALA A 144 2.32 17.27 1.34
CA ALA A 144 3.38 18.16 1.79
C ALA A 144 3.59 19.32 0.80
N TYR A 145 3.61 19.04 -0.51
CA TYR A 145 3.71 20.08 -1.53
C TYR A 145 2.57 21.09 -1.45
N LYS A 146 1.32 20.64 -1.30
CA LYS A 146 0.17 21.52 -1.11
C LYS A 146 0.31 22.40 0.13
N ASN A 147 0.68 21.80 1.26
CA ASN A 147 0.84 22.51 2.53
C ASN A 147 2.02 23.49 2.54
N THR A 148 2.97 23.34 1.61
CA THR A 148 4.10 24.26 1.43
C THR A 148 3.90 25.26 0.28
N GLY A 149 2.70 25.36 -0.27
CA GLY A 149 2.33 26.34 -1.30
C GLY A 149 2.82 26.01 -2.71
N VAL A 150 3.20 24.77 -2.97
CA VAL A 150 3.50 24.31 -4.34
C VAL A 150 2.20 24.22 -5.13
N THR A 151 2.14 24.93 -6.25
CA THR A 151 0.97 24.95 -7.15
C THR A 151 1.15 24.10 -8.40
N LYS A 152 2.40 23.80 -8.77
CA LYS A 152 2.72 23.01 -9.96
C LYS A 152 3.76 21.95 -9.65
N VAL A 153 3.63 20.82 -10.33
CA VAL A 153 4.56 19.69 -10.23
C VAL A 153 5.01 19.22 -11.61
N LYS A 154 6.24 18.72 -11.69
CA LYS A 154 6.81 18.12 -12.90
C LYS A 154 6.76 16.60 -12.77
N TRP A 155 6.29 15.93 -13.81
CA TRP A 155 6.29 14.48 -13.92
C TRP A 155 7.67 13.97 -14.32
N ASN A 156 8.21 13.04 -13.54
CA ASN A 156 9.50 12.41 -13.81
C ASN A 156 9.32 10.88 -13.91
N THR A 157 10.14 10.23 -14.72
CA THR A 157 10.10 8.78 -14.92
C THR A 157 11.50 8.18 -14.82
N GLU A 158 11.59 6.90 -14.44
CA GLU A 158 12.81 6.14 -14.64
C GLU A 158 13.11 6.00 -16.14
N LYS A 159 14.37 6.25 -16.51
CA LYS A 159 14.84 6.23 -17.91
C LYS A 159 15.43 4.86 -18.26
N ASP A 160 14.61 3.83 -18.18
CA ASP A 160 15.01 2.46 -18.52
C ASP A 160 14.00 1.80 -19.47
N ASP A 161 14.32 0.61 -19.96
CA ASP A 161 13.55 -0.17 -20.95
C ASP A 161 12.18 -0.62 -20.41
N ARG A 162 11.95 -0.58 -19.09
CA ARG A 162 10.67 -0.94 -18.46
C ARG A 162 9.69 0.24 -18.35
N ARG A 163 10.07 1.40 -18.90
CA ARG A 163 9.22 2.57 -18.96
C ARG A 163 8.11 2.36 -19.99
N CYS A 164 6.84 2.40 -19.54
CA CYS A 164 5.71 2.27 -20.45
C CYS A 164 5.54 3.55 -21.31
N ARG A 165 4.82 3.40 -22.43
CA ARG A 165 4.54 4.49 -23.39
C ARG A 165 3.93 5.71 -22.73
N THR A 166 2.91 5.53 -21.86
CA THR A 166 2.25 6.64 -21.16
C THR A 166 3.21 7.39 -20.23
N CYS A 167 4.11 6.66 -19.54
CA CYS A 167 5.14 7.30 -18.71
C CYS A 167 6.12 8.09 -19.57
N TYR A 168 6.53 7.55 -20.73
CA TYR A 168 7.37 8.27 -21.68
C TYR A 168 6.73 9.59 -22.15
N GLU A 169 5.46 9.54 -22.53
CA GLU A 169 4.70 10.71 -23.01
C GLU A 169 4.47 11.78 -21.92
N ARG A 170 4.53 11.39 -20.64
CA ARG A 170 4.36 12.31 -19.49
C ARG A 170 5.68 12.88 -18.97
N GLU A 171 6.81 12.32 -19.33
CA GLU A 171 8.13 12.77 -18.87
C GLU A 171 8.29 14.26 -19.11
N GLY A 172 8.66 15.01 -18.07
CA GLY A 172 8.90 16.44 -18.11
C GLY A 172 7.66 17.32 -18.16
N LYS A 173 6.45 16.77 -18.34
CA LYS A 173 5.22 17.55 -18.31
C LYS A 173 4.97 18.17 -16.95
N ILE A 174 4.42 19.39 -16.98
CA ILE A 174 4.06 20.15 -15.79
C ILE A 174 2.55 20.12 -15.63
N TYR A 175 2.08 19.83 -14.42
CA TYR A 175 0.67 19.77 -14.05
C TYR A 175 0.38 20.70 -12.89
N ASN A 176 -0.84 21.25 -12.85
CA ASN A 176 -1.35 21.85 -11.62
C ASN A 176 -1.48 20.77 -10.57
N ILE A 177 -1.14 21.09 -9.33
CA ILE A 177 -1.13 20.09 -8.24
C ILE A 177 -2.52 19.47 -7.94
N ASP A 178 -3.58 20.16 -8.32
CA ASP A 178 -4.96 19.71 -8.16
C ASP A 178 -5.50 18.93 -9.36
N ASP A 179 -4.75 18.91 -10.49
CA ASP A 179 -5.16 18.27 -11.74
C ASP A 179 -4.08 17.32 -12.27
N ILE A 180 -3.56 16.48 -11.40
CA ILE A 180 -2.55 15.49 -11.74
C ILE A 180 -3.23 14.21 -12.22
N PRO A 181 -2.95 13.73 -13.44
CA PRO A 181 -3.50 12.46 -13.89
C PRO A 181 -3.00 11.30 -13.01
N PRO A 182 -3.83 10.29 -12.74
CA PRO A 182 -3.41 9.12 -11.96
C PRO A 182 -2.26 8.39 -12.64
N LYS A 183 -1.45 7.67 -11.87
CA LYS A 183 -0.44 6.78 -12.44
C LYS A 183 -1.09 5.81 -13.42
N PRO A 184 -0.45 5.51 -14.56
CA PRO A 184 -1.09 4.74 -15.64
C PRO A 184 -1.32 3.26 -15.31
N HIS A 185 -0.58 2.72 -14.36
CA HIS A 185 -0.65 1.31 -13.98
C HIS A 185 -0.03 1.05 -12.60
N ILE A 186 -0.36 -0.07 -12.02
CA ILE A 186 0.26 -0.59 -10.79
C ILE A 186 1.77 -0.80 -11.01
N GLY A 187 2.58 -0.44 -10.01
CA GLY A 187 4.04 -0.54 -10.08
C GLY A 187 4.69 0.49 -10.99
N CYS A 188 3.98 1.57 -11.32
CA CYS A 188 4.55 2.72 -12.03
C CYS A 188 5.62 3.40 -11.16
N ARG A 189 6.83 3.52 -11.72
CA ARG A 189 7.99 4.12 -11.03
C ARG A 189 8.15 5.62 -11.29
N CYS A 190 7.10 6.27 -11.77
CA CYS A 190 7.08 7.72 -11.93
C CYS A 190 6.94 8.43 -10.59
N TRP A 191 7.49 9.62 -10.51
CA TRP A 191 7.37 10.49 -9.33
C TRP A 191 7.19 11.96 -9.75
N LEU A 192 6.75 12.77 -8.80
CA LEU A 192 6.52 14.17 -9.00
C LEU A 192 7.54 14.99 -8.22
N THR A 193 8.00 16.10 -8.81
CA THR A 193 8.84 17.09 -8.13
C THR A 193 8.20 18.47 -8.21
N PRO A 194 8.39 19.34 -7.20
CA PRO A 194 7.91 20.71 -7.26
C PRO A 194 8.45 21.41 -8.51
N TYR A 195 7.59 22.15 -9.20
CA TYR A 195 8.00 23.02 -10.29
C TYR A 195 7.87 24.49 -9.84
N ARG A 196 9.00 25.19 -9.83
CA ARG A 196 9.09 26.62 -9.58
C ARG A 196 9.49 27.25 -10.92
N GLY A 197 8.49 27.63 -11.72
CA GLY A 197 8.66 28.33 -12.97
C GLY A 197 8.88 29.80 -12.77
#